data_b430d209517445eae924438621e7cb70
#
_entry.id   b430d209517445eae924438621e7cb70
#
_cell.length_a   1.000
_cell.length_b   1.000
_cell.length_c   1.000
_cell.angle_alpha   90.00
_cell.angle_beta   90.00
_cell.angle_gamma   90.00
#
_symmetry.space_group_name_H-M   'P 1'
#
loop_
_entity.id
_entity.type
_entity.pdbx_description
1 polymer ?
#
loop_
_entity_poly.entity_id
_entity_poly.type
_entity_poly.pdbx_seq_one_letter_code
_entity_poly.pdbx_strand_id
1 'polypeptide(L)'
;MYKVTKISSALAAFGLSTALLMSSSFAATDNTKDISPVTNGVSQKVAGNSKAAASLNKYLPTIKYTTENLPVQAQKVNSATWKQGMKRDRETTTKLQALLNWNQNGVGAVDGYWGKNTIKAMQAFQRANGLTVTDALNNETWQALTKNDKLTTQPVLVRYQLSEADVNIKTTTIPAGAEAKAKLDGMYYESVTEGLAEKFHMSEKYLKALNPNARFSAGETITVYNPGNPNTKPVSRVVADKATETLYAYDDKNNLIASYPTTVGSTATPSPTGTHTVEVKVHEPNYTYTGNDGSKAIIPPGPNNPVGLVWIGLSKPSYGIHGSPDPARISRQASAGCIRLTNWDALALLGVIQNGATVEFK
;
A
#
# COMPACT_ATOMS: atom_id res chain seq x y z
N MET A 1 -7.60 69.95 29.48
CA MET A 1 -6.16 69.66 29.66
C MET A 1 -6.00 68.16 29.55
N TYR A 2 -5.61 67.68 28.38
CA TYR A 2 -5.31 66.25 28.17
C TYR A 2 -3.88 66.13 27.74
N LYS A 3 -3.07 65.43 28.50
CA LYS A 3 -1.67 65.11 28.19
C LYS A 3 -1.61 63.99 27.17
N VAL A 4 -0.94 64.25 26.06
CA VAL A 4 -0.62 63.26 25.04
C VAL A 4 0.69 62.59 25.44
N THR A 5 0.65 61.28 25.64
CA THR A 5 1.87 60.48 25.88
C THR A 5 2.27 59.85 24.57
N LYS A 6 3.50 60.12 24.12
CA LYS A 6 4.15 59.51 22.93
C LYS A 6 4.44 58.06 23.18
N ILE A 7 3.98 57.20 22.26
CA ILE A 7 4.38 55.78 22.19
C ILE A 7 5.51 55.69 21.18
N SER A 8 6.69 55.25 21.64
CA SER A 8 7.86 54.94 20.83
C SER A 8 7.64 53.64 20.07
N SER A 9 7.82 53.68 18.75
CA SER A 9 7.82 52.52 17.89
C SER A 9 9.12 51.77 18.04
N ALA A 10 9.06 50.55 18.57
CA ALA A 10 10.14 49.59 18.48
C ALA A 10 10.01 48.81 17.15
N LEU A 11 10.97 49.01 16.24
CA LEU A 11 11.11 48.20 15.04
C LEU A 11 11.60 46.82 15.45
N ALA A 12 10.76 45.83 15.36
CA ALA A 12 11.18 44.44 15.42
C ALA A 12 11.67 44.04 14.04
N ALA A 13 12.96 43.79 13.93
CA ALA A 13 13.59 43.21 12.74
C ALA A 13 13.13 41.76 12.62
N PHE A 14 12.28 41.47 11.65
CA PHE A 14 11.98 40.11 11.24
C PHE A 14 13.19 39.56 10.49
N GLY A 15 13.92 38.66 11.13
CA GLY A 15 14.92 37.84 10.48
C GLY A 15 14.25 36.90 9.48
N LEU A 16 14.52 37.10 8.21
CA LEU A 16 14.17 36.16 7.14
C LEU A 16 14.97 34.87 7.34
N SER A 17 14.35 33.88 7.95
CA SER A 17 14.89 32.52 7.95
C SER A 17 14.62 31.93 6.56
N THR A 18 15.62 31.98 5.70
CA THR A 18 15.61 31.23 4.43
C THR A 18 15.62 29.75 4.76
N ALA A 19 14.45 29.11 4.71
CA ALA A 19 14.34 27.67 4.71
C ALA A 19 14.96 27.17 3.39
N LEU A 20 16.17 26.64 3.46
CA LEU A 20 16.82 25.96 2.36
C LEU A 20 16.04 24.69 2.05
N LEU A 21 15.39 24.66 0.89
CA LEU A 21 14.68 23.50 0.36
C LEU A 21 15.70 22.38 0.07
N MET A 22 15.59 21.30 0.82
CA MET A 22 16.32 20.07 0.56
C MET A 22 15.73 19.37 -0.65
N SER A 23 16.39 19.41 -1.78
CA SER A 23 16.13 18.50 -2.90
C SER A 23 16.83 17.17 -2.63
N SER A 24 16.13 16.19 -2.08
CA SER A 24 16.60 14.81 -2.06
C SER A 24 16.46 14.22 -3.46
N SER A 25 17.57 14.00 -4.16
CA SER A 25 17.59 13.26 -5.40
C SER A 25 17.51 11.76 -5.11
N PHE A 26 16.50 11.10 -5.69
CA PHE A 26 16.30 9.67 -5.59
C PHE A 26 17.02 8.98 -6.75
N ALA A 27 18.00 8.14 -6.47
CA ALA A 27 18.56 7.23 -7.45
C ALA A 27 18.45 5.80 -6.91
N ALA A 28 17.66 4.96 -7.60
CA ALA A 28 17.68 3.53 -7.35
C ALA A 28 18.85 2.93 -8.13
N THR A 29 19.78 2.29 -7.45
CA THR A 29 20.85 1.51 -8.10
C THR A 29 20.40 0.08 -8.22
N ASP A 30 20.44 -0.45 -9.44
CA ASP A 30 20.13 -1.83 -9.78
C ASP A 30 21.25 -2.75 -9.26
N ASN A 31 20.94 -3.57 -8.26
CA ASN A 31 21.77 -4.70 -7.84
C ASN A 31 21.10 -6.01 -8.24
N THR A 32 20.68 -6.13 -9.49
CA THR A 32 20.33 -7.43 -10.06
C THR A 32 21.61 -8.24 -10.24
N LYS A 33 21.92 -9.09 -9.28
CA LYS A 33 22.73 -10.26 -9.58
C LYS A 33 21.90 -11.13 -10.52
N ASP A 34 22.37 -11.23 -11.76
CA ASP A 34 21.88 -12.14 -12.78
C ASP A 34 21.88 -13.57 -12.20
N ILE A 35 20.72 -14.05 -11.76
CA ILE A 35 20.52 -15.46 -11.49
C ILE A 35 19.77 -16.00 -12.70
N SER A 36 20.53 -16.40 -13.73
CA SER A 36 20.00 -17.21 -14.83
C SER A 36 19.48 -18.53 -14.26
N PRO A 37 18.24 -18.94 -14.57
CA PRO A 37 17.76 -20.25 -14.16
C PRO A 37 18.48 -21.32 -14.94
N VAL A 38 19.15 -22.24 -14.23
CA VAL A 38 19.67 -23.49 -14.79
C VAL A 38 18.48 -24.35 -15.18
N THR A 39 18.24 -24.47 -16.46
CA THR A 39 17.26 -25.39 -17.02
C THR A 39 17.84 -26.77 -17.03
N ASN A 40 17.46 -27.63 -16.10
CA ASN A 40 17.58 -29.08 -16.29
C ASN A 40 16.25 -29.58 -16.87
N GLY A 41 16.33 -29.99 -18.13
CA GLY A 41 15.21 -30.57 -18.86
C GLY A 41 14.82 -31.93 -18.32
N VAL A 42 13.54 -32.09 -18.03
CA VAL A 42 12.82 -33.37 -18.14
C VAL A 42 11.48 -33.10 -18.79
N SER A 43 11.39 -33.57 -20.04
CA SER A 43 10.15 -33.58 -20.82
C SER A 43 9.21 -34.66 -20.27
N GLN A 44 8.02 -34.28 -19.79
CA GLN A 44 6.88 -35.19 -19.77
C GLN A 44 5.63 -34.48 -20.30
N LYS A 45 5.19 -34.93 -21.46
CA LYS A 45 3.88 -34.66 -22.02
C LYS A 45 2.82 -35.30 -21.13
N VAL A 46 1.95 -34.47 -20.55
CA VAL A 46 0.62 -34.91 -20.12
C VAL A 46 -0.41 -33.98 -20.76
N ALA A 47 -1.15 -34.55 -21.70
CA ALA A 47 -2.32 -33.90 -22.26
C ALA A 47 -3.46 -33.98 -21.23
N GLY A 48 -4.00 -32.82 -20.85
CA GLY A 48 -5.19 -32.70 -20.03
C GLY A 48 -5.70 -31.27 -20.10
N ASN A 49 -6.92 -31.10 -20.60
CA ASN A 49 -7.65 -29.83 -20.65
C ASN A 49 -7.73 -29.22 -19.26
N SER A 50 -6.80 -28.34 -18.92
CA SER A 50 -6.92 -27.44 -17.79
C SER A 50 -7.11 -26.02 -18.33
N LYS A 51 -8.25 -25.40 -18.00
CA LYS A 51 -8.38 -23.95 -18.07
C LYS A 51 -7.12 -23.37 -17.43
N ALA A 52 -6.36 -22.59 -18.18
CA ALA A 52 -5.17 -21.92 -17.68
C ALA A 52 -5.56 -21.19 -16.39
N ALA A 53 -5.02 -21.65 -15.27
CA ALA A 53 -5.14 -20.92 -14.02
C ALA A 53 -4.54 -19.54 -14.27
N ALA A 54 -5.32 -18.48 -13.97
CA ALA A 54 -4.82 -17.12 -14.06
C ALA A 54 -3.51 -17.05 -13.28
N SER A 55 -2.43 -16.56 -13.91
CA SER A 55 -1.13 -16.45 -13.26
C SER A 55 -1.29 -15.54 -12.04
N LEU A 56 -1.01 -16.06 -10.84
CA LEU A 56 -1.02 -15.27 -9.62
C LEU A 56 0.11 -14.24 -9.68
N ASN A 57 -0.12 -13.08 -9.06
CA ASN A 57 0.93 -12.09 -8.95
C ASN A 57 2.13 -12.66 -8.18
N LYS A 58 3.31 -12.70 -8.80
CA LYS A 58 4.49 -13.39 -8.26
C LYS A 58 5.04 -12.82 -6.95
N TYR A 59 4.70 -11.58 -6.62
CA TYR A 59 5.18 -10.92 -5.41
C TYR A 59 4.27 -11.08 -4.19
N LEU A 60 3.03 -11.56 -4.39
CA LEU A 60 2.04 -11.73 -3.32
C LEU A 60 1.59 -13.19 -3.29
N PRO A 61 2.14 -14.00 -2.39
CA PRO A 61 1.85 -15.43 -2.32
C PRO A 61 0.41 -15.69 -1.87
N THR A 62 -0.17 -16.77 -2.37
CA THR A 62 -1.47 -17.26 -1.90
C THR A 62 -1.35 -17.75 -0.46
N ILE A 63 -2.27 -17.31 0.39
CA ILE A 63 -2.32 -17.68 1.79
C ILE A 63 -3.16 -18.95 1.97
N LYS A 64 -2.62 -19.94 2.66
CA LYS A 64 -3.35 -21.13 3.11
C LYS A 64 -4.00 -20.84 4.45
N TYR A 65 -5.31 -21.03 4.55
CA TYR A 65 -6.07 -20.75 5.75
C TYR A 65 -7.16 -21.79 5.99
N THR A 66 -7.76 -21.75 7.17
CA THR A 66 -8.98 -22.49 7.52
C THR A 66 -10.02 -21.55 8.13
N THR A 67 -11.27 -22.01 8.16
CA THR A 67 -12.38 -21.36 8.88
C THR A 67 -12.82 -22.17 10.10
N GLU A 68 -12.11 -23.24 10.42
CA GLU A 68 -12.37 -24.05 11.60
C GLU A 68 -12.05 -23.26 12.87
N ASN A 69 -12.87 -23.42 13.90
CA ASN A 69 -12.70 -22.80 15.20
C ASN A 69 -12.49 -21.26 15.17
N LEU A 70 -13.20 -20.57 14.26
CA LEU A 70 -13.21 -19.13 14.22
C LEU A 70 -13.76 -18.55 15.53
N PRO A 71 -13.07 -17.57 16.16
CA PRO A 71 -13.62 -16.83 17.28
C PRO A 71 -14.95 -16.16 16.94
N VAL A 72 -15.82 -15.96 17.92
CA VAL A 72 -17.13 -15.32 17.73
C VAL A 72 -17.02 -13.97 17.02
N GLN A 73 -16.00 -13.18 17.36
CA GLN A 73 -15.75 -11.90 16.72
C GLN A 73 -15.48 -12.04 15.21
N ALA A 74 -14.70 -13.04 14.82
CA ALA A 74 -14.42 -13.32 13.41
C ALA A 74 -15.67 -13.82 12.67
N GLN A 75 -16.48 -14.65 13.33
CA GLN A 75 -17.77 -15.10 12.75
C GLN A 75 -18.71 -13.93 12.50
N LYS A 76 -18.79 -12.96 13.44
CA LYS A 76 -19.60 -11.75 13.27
C LYS A 76 -19.14 -10.91 12.07
N VAL A 77 -17.83 -10.75 11.86
CA VAL A 77 -17.29 -10.06 10.69
C VAL A 77 -17.66 -10.80 9.40
N ASN A 78 -17.46 -12.13 9.37
CA ASN A 78 -17.74 -12.93 8.18
C ASN A 78 -19.21 -12.92 7.78
N SER A 79 -20.12 -12.93 8.76
CA SER A 79 -21.56 -12.89 8.56
C SER A 79 -22.14 -11.47 8.49
N ALA A 80 -21.33 -10.44 8.65
CA ALA A 80 -21.78 -9.05 8.64
C ALA A 80 -22.49 -8.72 7.32
N THR A 81 -23.58 -8.00 7.45
CA THR A 81 -24.35 -7.45 6.33
C THR A 81 -24.69 -6.00 6.61
N TRP A 82 -25.11 -5.29 5.58
CA TRP A 82 -25.47 -3.89 5.72
C TRP A 82 -26.77 -3.57 4.98
N LYS A 83 -27.52 -2.64 5.51
CA LYS A 83 -28.67 -2.01 4.86
C LYS A 83 -28.75 -0.54 5.21
N GLN A 84 -29.41 0.23 4.38
CA GLN A 84 -29.59 1.67 4.55
C GLN A 84 -30.10 2.00 5.97
N GLY A 85 -29.47 2.99 6.60
CA GLY A 85 -29.83 3.44 7.95
C GLY A 85 -29.16 2.69 9.10
N MET A 86 -28.44 1.61 8.84
CA MET A 86 -27.63 0.96 9.88
C MET A 86 -26.48 1.84 10.34
N LYS A 87 -26.23 1.84 11.64
CA LYS A 87 -24.99 2.42 12.20
C LYS A 87 -23.80 1.62 11.67
N ARG A 88 -22.71 2.32 11.40
CA ARG A 88 -21.44 1.69 11.07
C ARG A 88 -20.84 1.11 12.34
N ASP A 89 -20.52 -0.15 12.32
CA ASP A 89 -19.75 -0.85 13.32
C ASP A 89 -18.45 -1.38 12.71
N ARG A 90 -17.60 -1.95 13.52
CA ARG A 90 -16.29 -2.44 13.09
C ARG A 90 -16.43 -3.69 12.20
N GLU A 91 -17.39 -4.54 12.53
CA GLU A 91 -17.66 -5.79 11.81
C GLU A 91 -18.08 -5.50 10.36
N THR A 92 -19.09 -4.66 10.19
CA THR A 92 -19.58 -4.26 8.87
C THR A 92 -18.53 -3.48 8.08
N THR A 93 -17.77 -2.60 8.75
CA THR A 93 -16.70 -1.84 8.10
C THR A 93 -15.56 -2.76 7.64
N THR A 94 -15.18 -3.75 8.44
CA THR A 94 -14.17 -4.75 8.03
C THR A 94 -14.65 -5.55 6.83
N LYS A 95 -15.92 -5.96 6.80
CA LYS A 95 -16.54 -6.64 5.64
C LYS A 95 -16.51 -5.75 4.40
N LEU A 96 -16.85 -4.48 4.54
CA LEU A 96 -16.79 -3.51 3.44
C LEU A 96 -15.36 -3.33 2.91
N GLN A 97 -14.38 -3.17 3.80
CA GLN A 97 -12.97 -3.06 3.42
C GLN A 97 -12.51 -4.29 2.63
N ALA A 98 -12.92 -5.49 3.05
CA ALA A 98 -12.64 -6.73 2.33
C ALA A 98 -13.27 -6.74 0.94
N LEU A 99 -14.56 -6.43 0.82
CA LEU A 99 -15.26 -6.40 -0.46
C LEU A 99 -14.65 -5.37 -1.42
N LEU A 100 -14.23 -4.21 -0.93
CA LEU A 100 -13.54 -3.20 -1.74
C LEU A 100 -12.19 -3.71 -2.23
N ASN A 101 -11.36 -4.27 -1.35
CA ASN A 101 -10.06 -4.87 -1.72
C ASN A 101 -10.22 -6.00 -2.75
N TRP A 102 -11.17 -6.91 -2.54
CA TRP A 102 -11.39 -8.03 -3.45
C TRP A 102 -11.96 -7.62 -4.81
N ASN A 103 -12.61 -6.43 -4.87
CA ASN A 103 -12.97 -5.76 -6.12
C ASN A 103 -11.84 -4.86 -6.65
N GLN A 104 -10.61 -5.04 -6.16
CA GLN A 104 -9.40 -4.33 -6.58
C GLN A 104 -9.40 -2.82 -6.30
N ASN A 105 -10.15 -2.39 -5.27
CA ASN A 105 -10.11 -1.01 -4.78
C ASN A 105 -9.48 -0.99 -3.39
N GLY A 106 -8.18 -0.73 -3.34
CA GLY A 106 -7.38 -0.77 -2.13
C GLY A 106 -7.85 0.21 -1.07
N VAL A 107 -7.93 -0.26 0.17
CA VAL A 107 -8.31 0.55 1.35
C VAL A 107 -7.12 0.95 2.22
N GLY A 108 -5.89 0.62 1.80
CA GLY A 108 -4.74 0.65 2.68
C GLY A 108 -4.78 -0.49 3.69
N ALA A 109 -4.30 -0.27 4.91
CA ALA A 109 -4.37 -1.30 5.95
C ALA A 109 -5.80 -1.53 6.41
N VAL A 110 -6.24 -2.79 6.40
CA VAL A 110 -7.54 -3.17 6.96
C VAL A 110 -7.49 -3.01 8.47
N ASP A 111 -8.42 -2.21 9.02
CA ASP A 111 -8.45 -1.85 10.44
C ASP A 111 -9.88 -1.85 11.05
N GLY A 112 -10.90 -2.00 10.21
CA GLY A 112 -12.30 -1.97 10.60
C GLY A 112 -12.83 -0.58 10.93
N TYR A 113 -12.10 0.48 10.58
CA TYR A 113 -12.54 1.85 10.78
C TYR A 113 -12.97 2.53 9.47
N TRP A 114 -14.04 3.30 9.54
CA TRP A 114 -14.51 4.13 8.44
C TRP A 114 -13.63 5.38 8.33
N GLY A 115 -12.58 5.28 7.53
CA GLY A 115 -11.61 6.36 7.35
C GLY A 115 -11.53 6.86 5.91
N LYS A 116 -10.69 7.85 5.69
CA LYS A 116 -10.47 8.50 4.40
C LYS A 116 -10.17 7.48 3.28
N ASN A 117 -9.31 6.51 3.54
CA ASN A 117 -8.94 5.51 2.53
C ASN A 117 -10.08 4.55 2.19
N THR A 118 -10.94 4.19 3.15
CA THR A 118 -12.14 3.39 2.89
C THR A 118 -13.14 4.16 2.03
N ILE A 119 -13.36 5.45 2.31
CA ILE A 119 -14.23 6.32 1.51
C ILE A 119 -13.69 6.43 0.08
N LYS A 120 -12.39 6.67 -0.11
CA LYS A 120 -11.75 6.77 -1.42
C LYS A 120 -11.87 5.47 -2.23
N ALA A 121 -11.66 4.33 -1.59
CA ALA A 121 -11.83 3.01 -2.22
C ALA A 121 -13.29 2.79 -2.65
N MET A 122 -14.26 3.13 -1.81
CA MET A 122 -15.67 3.08 -2.16
C MET A 122 -15.99 3.99 -3.35
N GLN A 123 -15.50 5.22 -3.36
CA GLN A 123 -15.71 6.16 -4.46
C GLN A 123 -15.04 5.70 -5.76
N ALA A 124 -13.86 5.09 -5.68
CA ALA A 124 -13.21 4.48 -6.83
C ALA A 124 -14.04 3.31 -7.38
N PHE A 125 -14.55 2.45 -6.51
CA PHE A 125 -15.48 1.37 -6.88
C PHE A 125 -16.75 1.93 -7.55
N GLN A 126 -17.35 2.96 -6.99
CA GLN A 126 -18.54 3.61 -7.56
C GLN A 126 -18.26 4.12 -8.97
N ARG A 127 -17.14 4.81 -9.20
CA ARG A 127 -16.74 5.31 -10.53
C ARG A 127 -16.54 4.16 -11.52
N ALA A 128 -15.85 3.10 -11.10
CA ALA A 128 -15.59 1.93 -11.94
C ALA A 128 -16.86 1.18 -12.37
N ASN A 129 -17.92 1.30 -11.60
CA ASN A 129 -19.20 0.63 -11.84
C ASN A 129 -20.31 1.57 -12.34
N GLY A 130 -19.99 2.83 -12.67
CA GLY A 130 -20.97 3.82 -13.16
C GLY A 130 -22.02 4.23 -12.13
N LEU A 131 -21.70 4.09 -10.83
CA LEU A 131 -22.59 4.45 -9.74
C LEU A 131 -22.39 5.94 -9.35
N THR A 132 -23.40 6.52 -8.70
CA THR A 132 -23.27 7.85 -8.11
C THR A 132 -22.20 7.84 -7.04
N VAL A 133 -21.27 8.80 -7.11
CA VAL A 133 -20.19 8.95 -6.13
C VAL A 133 -20.73 9.63 -4.87
N THR A 134 -20.56 8.96 -3.73
CA THR A 134 -21.05 9.41 -2.42
C THR A 134 -19.99 9.28 -1.32
N ASP A 135 -20.12 10.06 -0.25
CA ASP A 135 -19.24 9.94 0.93
C ASP A 135 -19.73 8.87 1.91
N ALA A 136 -21.00 8.49 1.82
CA ALA A 136 -21.59 7.46 2.65
C ALA A 136 -21.96 6.24 1.82
N LEU A 137 -21.87 5.07 2.46
CA LEU A 137 -22.35 3.83 1.87
C LEU A 137 -23.87 3.91 1.67
N ASN A 138 -24.34 3.47 0.51
CA ASN A 138 -25.75 3.39 0.15
C ASN A 138 -26.12 2.01 -0.39
N ASN A 139 -27.42 1.75 -0.54
CA ASN A 139 -27.95 0.45 -1.00
C ASN A 139 -27.41 0.07 -2.37
N GLU A 140 -27.34 1.01 -3.32
CA GLU A 140 -26.86 0.76 -4.67
C GLU A 140 -25.41 0.27 -4.66
N THR A 141 -24.54 0.94 -3.89
CA THR A 141 -23.14 0.54 -3.74
C THR A 141 -23.00 -0.82 -3.06
N TRP A 142 -23.75 -1.04 -1.97
CA TRP A 142 -23.71 -2.33 -1.27
C TRP A 142 -24.18 -3.48 -2.14
N GLN A 143 -25.25 -3.31 -2.90
CA GLN A 143 -25.77 -4.31 -3.85
C GLN A 143 -24.72 -4.60 -4.94
N ALA A 144 -24.08 -3.57 -5.48
CA ALA A 144 -23.04 -3.75 -6.49
C ALA A 144 -21.81 -4.51 -5.93
N LEU A 145 -21.39 -4.20 -4.71
CA LEU A 145 -20.28 -4.89 -4.02
C LEU A 145 -20.60 -6.36 -3.74
N THR A 146 -21.86 -6.66 -3.44
CA THR A 146 -22.32 -8.01 -3.06
C THR A 146 -22.92 -8.82 -4.22
N LYS A 147 -22.90 -8.27 -5.43
CA LYS A 147 -23.43 -8.96 -6.63
C LYS A 147 -22.65 -10.23 -6.99
N ASN A 148 -21.39 -10.31 -6.66
CA ASN A 148 -20.56 -11.49 -6.92
C ASN A 148 -20.57 -12.42 -5.71
N ASP A 149 -21.37 -13.48 -5.79
CA ASP A 149 -21.54 -14.46 -4.71
C ASP A 149 -20.22 -15.09 -4.27
N LYS A 150 -19.27 -15.30 -5.19
CA LYS A 150 -17.95 -15.85 -4.83
C LYS A 150 -17.17 -14.95 -3.91
N LEU A 151 -17.26 -13.62 -4.10
CA LEU A 151 -16.63 -12.65 -3.20
C LEU A 151 -17.43 -12.51 -1.90
N THR A 152 -18.75 -12.48 -1.98
CA THR A 152 -19.64 -12.27 -0.83
C THR A 152 -19.56 -13.41 0.19
N THR A 153 -19.39 -14.65 -0.28
CA THR A 153 -19.26 -15.85 0.57
C THR A 153 -17.83 -16.14 1.00
N GLN A 154 -16.83 -15.44 0.45
CA GLN A 154 -15.44 -15.57 0.86
C GLN A 154 -15.28 -15.10 2.31
N PRO A 155 -14.56 -15.87 3.17
CA PRO A 155 -14.39 -15.47 4.55
C PRO A 155 -13.44 -14.25 4.65
N VAL A 156 -13.87 -13.24 5.38
CA VAL A 156 -13.11 -12.00 5.61
C VAL A 156 -11.99 -12.22 6.60
N LEU A 157 -12.34 -12.82 7.73
CA LEU A 157 -11.39 -13.24 8.76
C LEU A 157 -11.26 -14.76 8.74
N VAL A 158 -10.04 -15.21 8.84
CA VAL A 158 -9.67 -16.62 8.73
C VAL A 158 -8.69 -17.01 9.82
N ARG A 159 -8.50 -18.32 9.99
CA ARG A 159 -7.47 -18.89 10.89
C ARG A 159 -6.25 -19.25 10.07
N TYR A 160 -5.10 -18.79 10.52
CA TYR A 160 -3.82 -19.01 9.89
C TYR A 160 -2.84 -19.60 10.91
N GLN A 161 -2.22 -20.73 10.58
CA GLN A 161 -1.19 -21.33 11.41
C GLN A 161 0.17 -20.72 11.03
N LEU A 162 0.81 -20.10 12.02
CA LEU A 162 2.13 -19.49 11.86
C LEU A 162 3.19 -20.55 11.56
N SER A 163 3.93 -20.36 10.49
CA SER A 163 5.09 -21.18 10.15
C SER A 163 6.35 -20.66 10.85
N GLU A 164 7.40 -21.48 10.88
CA GLU A 164 8.73 -21.04 11.29
C GLU A 164 9.21 -19.82 10.46
N ALA A 165 8.93 -19.81 9.16
CA ALA A 165 9.29 -18.71 8.27
C ALA A 165 8.56 -17.40 8.61
N ASP A 166 7.37 -17.47 9.21
CA ASP A 166 6.62 -16.27 9.59
C ASP A 166 7.20 -15.59 10.84
N VAL A 167 7.81 -16.35 11.73
CA VAL A 167 8.22 -15.87 13.07
C VAL A 167 9.73 -15.75 13.22
N ASN A 168 10.51 -16.56 12.50
CA ASN A 168 11.98 -16.51 12.52
C ASN A 168 12.53 -15.51 11.50
N ILE A 169 11.86 -14.40 11.34
CA ILE A 169 12.30 -13.30 10.50
C ILE A 169 13.39 -12.50 11.21
N LYS A 170 14.31 -11.96 10.43
CA LYS A 170 15.27 -10.97 10.94
C LYS A 170 14.54 -9.67 11.23
N THR A 171 14.74 -9.13 12.42
CA THR A 171 14.19 -7.83 12.84
C THR A 171 15.32 -6.87 13.19
N THR A 172 15.05 -5.58 13.13
CA THR A 172 16.00 -4.54 13.51
C THR A 172 15.28 -3.29 14.01
N THR A 173 15.89 -2.59 14.95
CA THR A 173 15.42 -1.24 15.33
C THR A 173 15.89 -0.26 14.28
N ILE A 174 14.97 0.52 13.71
CA ILE A 174 15.27 1.49 12.67
C ILE A 174 15.77 2.80 13.33
N PRO A 175 17.05 3.18 13.15
CA PRO A 175 17.58 4.39 13.73
C PRO A 175 17.06 5.64 13.01
N ALA A 176 17.16 6.78 13.68
CA ALA A 176 16.95 8.06 13.04
C ALA A 176 18.15 8.42 12.13
N GLY A 177 17.87 9.17 11.05
CA GLY A 177 18.89 9.68 10.13
C GLY A 177 19.36 8.67 9.08
N ALA A 178 19.74 9.21 7.93
CA ALA A 178 20.12 8.40 6.76
C ALA A 178 21.44 7.68 6.94
N GLU A 179 22.43 8.34 7.55
CA GLU A 179 23.76 7.75 7.80
C GLU A 179 23.70 6.54 8.73
N ALA A 180 22.88 6.62 9.79
CA ALA A 180 22.70 5.50 10.72
C ALA A 180 21.98 4.34 10.04
N LYS A 181 20.95 4.62 9.22
CA LYS A 181 20.27 3.61 8.42
C LYS A 181 21.18 2.92 7.41
N ALA A 182 22.10 3.68 6.78
CA ALA A 182 23.05 3.13 5.81
C ALA A 182 24.08 2.15 6.42
N LYS A 183 24.22 2.13 7.75
CA LYS A 183 25.08 1.16 8.48
C LYS A 183 24.39 -0.16 8.79
N LEU A 184 23.08 -0.25 8.58
CA LEU A 184 22.34 -1.50 8.75
C LEU A 184 22.65 -2.47 7.60
N ASP A 185 22.52 -3.75 7.85
CA ASP A 185 22.62 -4.80 6.82
C ASP A 185 21.31 -5.03 6.07
N GLY A 186 20.22 -4.42 6.50
CA GLY A 186 18.90 -4.44 5.87
C GLY A 186 17.91 -3.60 6.65
N MET A 187 16.90 -3.10 5.95
CA MET A 187 15.79 -2.34 6.54
C MET A 187 14.64 -3.29 6.86
N TYR A 188 14.91 -4.24 7.77
CA TYR A 188 13.96 -5.29 8.16
C TYR A 188 12.78 -4.73 8.96
N TYR A 189 11.74 -5.55 9.19
CA TYR A 189 10.69 -5.22 10.15
C TYR A 189 11.24 -5.00 11.55
N GLU A 190 10.59 -4.16 12.34
CA GLU A 190 10.98 -3.95 13.74
C GLU A 190 10.41 -5.03 14.67
N SER A 191 9.39 -5.78 14.21
CA SER A 191 8.79 -6.87 14.96
C SER A 191 8.17 -7.94 14.05
N VAL A 192 7.94 -9.12 14.60
CA VAL A 192 7.18 -10.20 13.94
C VAL A 192 5.75 -9.73 13.62
N THR A 193 5.12 -9.00 14.54
CA THR A 193 3.74 -8.53 14.35
C THR A 193 3.62 -7.46 13.26
N GLU A 194 4.62 -6.62 13.07
CA GLU A 194 4.71 -5.69 11.92
C GLU A 194 4.76 -6.48 10.60
N GLY A 195 5.65 -7.47 10.50
CA GLY A 195 5.76 -8.32 9.32
C GLY A 195 4.48 -9.09 9.02
N LEU A 196 3.82 -9.63 10.03
CA LEU A 196 2.54 -10.32 9.87
C LEU A 196 1.43 -9.36 9.45
N ALA A 197 1.36 -8.16 10.01
CA ALA A 197 0.37 -7.17 9.63
C ALA A 197 0.51 -6.77 8.15
N GLU A 198 1.74 -6.55 7.66
CA GLU A 198 1.99 -6.31 6.23
C GLU A 198 1.62 -7.53 5.37
N LYS A 199 2.01 -8.74 5.80
CA LYS A 199 1.68 -9.98 5.07
C LYS A 199 0.17 -10.14 4.85
N PHE A 200 -0.64 -9.76 5.84
CA PHE A 200 -2.10 -9.85 5.77
C PHE A 200 -2.79 -8.53 5.42
N HIS A 201 -2.06 -7.52 4.97
CA HIS A 201 -2.59 -6.22 4.53
C HIS A 201 -3.48 -5.53 5.55
N MET A 202 -3.15 -5.63 6.82
CA MET A 202 -3.94 -5.09 7.91
C MET A 202 -3.10 -4.21 8.85
N SER A 203 -3.75 -3.43 9.70
CA SER A 203 -3.02 -2.69 10.72
C SER A 203 -2.52 -3.62 11.82
N GLU A 204 -1.31 -3.37 12.31
CA GLU A 204 -0.73 -4.15 13.43
C GLU A 204 -1.62 -4.09 14.68
N LYS A 205 -2.23 -2.91 14.93
CA LYS A 205 -3.19 -2.73 16.03
C LYS A 205 -4.40 -3.65 15.88
N TYR A 206 -4.94 -3.82 14.67
CA TYR A 206 -6.08 -4.69 14.44
C TYR A 206 -5.68 -6.17 14.54
N LEU A 207 -4.52 -6.54 14.00
CA LEU A 207 -3.96 -7.88 14.18
C LEU A 207 -3.88 -8.27 15.66
N LYS A 208 -3.32 -7.40 16.51
CA LYS A 208 -3.22 -7.62 17.95
C LYS A 208 -4.60 -7.66 18.63
N ALA A 209 -5.53 -6.79 18.21
CA ALA A 209 -6.88 -6.79 18.78
C ALA A 209 -7.67 -8.06 18.45
N LEU A 210 -7.46 -8.67 17.30
CA LEU A 210 -8.06 -9.97 16.94
C LEU A 210 -7.42 -11.16 17.68
N ASN A 211 -6.21 -10.97 18.22
CA ASN A 211 -5.40 -12.01 18.83
C ASN A 211 -4.82 -11.57 20.19
N PRO A 212 -5.67 -11.18 21.18
CA PRO A 212 -5.21 -10.52 22.40
C PRO A 212 -4.30 -11.41 23.28
N ASN A 213 -4.38 -12.72 23.13
CA ASN A 213 -3.61 -13.69 23.93
C ASN A 213 -2.52 -14.40 23.10
N ALA A 214 -2.32 -14.00 21.83
CA ALA A 214 -1.34 -14.63 20.96
C ALA A 214 0.09 -14.27 21.37
N ARG A 215 0.97 -15.25 21.27
CA ARG A 215 2.43 -15.09 21.45
C ARG A 215 3.14 -14.89 20.13
N PHE A 216 2.43 -15.10 19.02
CA PHE A 216 2.97 -15.05 17.67
C PHE A 216 4.17 -15.99 17.48
N SER A 217 4.03 -17.22 17.96
CA SER A 217 5.03 -18.29 17.87
C SER A 217 4.72 -19.27 16.75
N ALA A 218 5.74 -19.96 16.25
CA ALA A 218 5.56 -21.01 15.24
C ALA A 218 4.57 -22.09 15.71
N GLY A 219 3.72 -22.55 14.82
CA GLY A 219 2.65 -23.52 15.11
C GLY A 219 1.39 -22.93 15.74
N GLU A 220 1.44 -21.70 16.26
CA GLU A 220 0.27 -21.02 16.80
C GLU A 220 -0.71 -20.64 15.69
N THR A 221 -2.00 -20.80 15.94
CA THR A 221 -3.04 -20.41 14.99
C THR A 221 -3.67 -19.09 15.41
N ILE A 222 -3.56 -18.08 14.55
CA ILE A 222 -4.05 -16.72 14.77
C ILE A 222 -5.21 -16.39 13.84
N THR A 223 -5.98 -15.35 14.20
CA THR A 223 -7.04 -14.78 13.34
C THR A 223 -6.46 -13.63 12.54
N VAL A 224 -6.62 -13.68 11.22
CA VAL A 224 -6.10 -12.67 10.30
C VAL A 224 -7.14 -12.28 9.26
N TYR A 225 -6.96 -11.12 8.65
CA TYR A 225 -7.69 -10.73 7.45
C TYR A 225 -7.22 -11.58 6.26
N ASN A 226 -8.15 -11.97 5.41
CA ASN A 226 -7.92 -12.66 4.15
C ASN A 226 -7.72 -11.64 3.02
N PRO A 227 -6.50 -11.38 2.54
CA PRO A 227 -6.26 -10.39 1.49
C PRO A 227 -6.94 -10.71 0.14
N GLY A 228 -7.35 -11.97 -0.05
CA GLY A 228 -7.85 -12.44 -1.33
C GLY A 228 -6.73 -12.55 -2.37
N ASN A 229 -7.11 -12.50 -3.64
CA ASN A 229 -6.18 -12.58 -4.76
C ASN A 229 -5.84 -11.19 -5.29
N PRO A 230 -4.56 -10.89 -5.55
CA PRO A 230 -4.16 -9.63 -6.16
C PRO A 230 -4.63 -9.55 -7.61
N ASN A 231 -4.67 -8.32 -8.17
CA ASN A 231 -4.91 -8.14 -9.59
C ASN A 231 -3.85 -8.86 -10.42
N THR A 232 -4.29 -9.58 -11.44
CA THR A 232 -3.42 -10.29 -12.40
C THR A 232 -3.52 -9.73 -13.81
N LYS A 233 -4.41 -8.77 -14.06
CA LYS A 233 -4.56 -8.12 -15.37
C LYS A 233 -3.43 -7.14 -15.60
N PRO A 234 -2.81 -7.13 -16.80
CA PRO A 234 -1.77 -6.17 -17.13
C PRO A 234 -2.26 -4.72 -17.02
N VAL A 235 -1.41 -3.86 -16.47
CA VAL A 235 -1.64 -2.42 -16.35
C VAL A 235 -0.79 -1.71 -17.40
N SER A 236 -1.44 -0.99 -18.31
CA SER A 236 -0.79 -0.21 -19.38
C SER A 236 -0.78 1.29 -19.11
N ARG A 237 -1.61 1.75 -18.19
CA ARG A 237 -1.71 3.15 -17.81
C ARG A 237 -2.12 3.31 -16.35
N VAL A 238 -1.52 4.28 -15.67
CA VAL A 238 -1.96 4.72 -14.34
C VAL A 238 -2.19 6.22 -14.31
N VAL A 239 -3.11 6.65 -13.48
CA VAL A 239 -3.43 8.06 -13.23
C VAL A 239 -3.30 8.34 -11.74
N ALA A 240 -2.36 9.20 -11.38
CA ALA A 240 -2.22 9.74 -10.04
C ALA A 240 -3.10 10.99 -9.91
N ASP A 241 -4.26 10.82 -9.32
CA ASP A 241 -5.20 11.92 -9.06
C ASP A 241 -4.88 12.56 -7.72
N LYS A 242 -4.35 13.79 -7.78
CA LYS A 242 -3.95 14.55 -6.59
C LYS A 242 -5.14 15.00 -5.75
N ALA A 243 -6.28 15.29 -6.39
CA ALA A 243 -7.46 15.76 -5.69
C ALA A 243 -8.10 14.67 -4.83
N THR A 244 -8.09 13.43 -5.34
CA THR A 244 -8.62 12.28 -4.63
C THR A 244 -7.54 11.49 -3.87
N GLU A 245 -6.25 11.82 -4.08
CA GLU A 245 -5.10 11.05 -3.55
C GLU A 245 -5.26 9.56 -3.82
N THR A 246 -5.62 9.21 -5.05
CA THR A 246 -5.86 7.86 -5.53
C THR A 246 -5.05 7.60 -6.80
N LEU A 247 -4.40 6.45 -6.87
CA LEU A 247 -3.78 5.94 -8.08
C LEU A 247 -4.75 4.98 -8.75
N TYR A 248 -5.22 5.34 -9.95
CA TYR A 248 -6.10 4.52 -10.78
C TYR A 248 -5.28 3.74 -11.80
N ALA A 249 -5.52 2.44 -11.94
CA ALA A 249 -4.82 1.57 -12.87
C ALA A 249 -5.77 1.06 -13.97
N TYR A 250 -5.34 1.18 -15.21
CA TYR A 250 -6.12 0.87 -16.41
C TYR A 250 -5.42 -0.19 -17.27
N ASP A 251 -6.21 -1.04 -17.93
CA ASP A 251 -5.75 -1.95 -18.97
C ASP A 251 -5.55 -1.23 -20.32
N ASP A 252 -5.15 -1.98 -21.34
CA ASP A 252 -4.94 -1.50 -22.71
C ASP A 252 -6.24 -1.06 -23.42
N LYS A 253 -7.39 -1.49 -22.92
CA LYS A 253 -8.73 -1.09 -23.38
C LYS A 253 -9.31 0.09 -22.59
N ASN A 254 -8.49 0.70 -21.73
CA ASN A 254 -8.88 1.79 -20.86
C ASN A 254 -9.96 1.45 -19.81
N ASN A 255 -10.10 0.17 -19.47
CA ASN A 255 -10.92 -0.23 -18.34
C ASN A 255 -10.18 0.04 -17.03
N LEU A 256 -10.87 0.63 -16.06
CA LEU A 256 -10.35 0.77 -14.69
C LEU A 256 -10.35 -0.62 -14.03
N ILE A 257 -9.17 -1.15 -13.74
CA ILE A 257 -8.98 -2.51 -13.23
C ILE A 257 -8.50 -2.58 -11.79
N ALA A 258 -7.91 -1.50 -11.28
CA ALA A 258 -7.54 -1.40 -9.87
C ALA A 258 -7.41 0.07 -9.45
N SER A 259 -7.53 0.32 -8.15
CA SER A 259 -7.23 1.61 -7.55
C SER A 259 -6.53 1.42 -6.20
N TYR A 260 -5.68 2.38 -5.85
CA TYR A 260 -4.88 2.32 -4.62
C TYR A 260 -4.92 3.69 -3.93
N PRO A 261 -5.13 3.75 -2.61
CA PRO A 261 -4.93 4.98 -1.88
C PRO A 261 -3.46 5.38 -1.95
N THR A 262 -3.19 6.64 -2.19
CA THR A 262 -1.82 7.11 -2.36
C THR A 262 -1.56 8.40 -1.61
N THR A 263 -0.28 8.68 -1.43
CA THR A 263 0.23 9.99 -1.04
C THR A 263 0.95 10.59 -2.25
N VAL A 264 0.63 11.82 -2.54
CA VAL A 264 1.25 12.62 -3.60
C VAL A 264 2.07 13.78 -3.03
N GLY A 265 2.79 14.50 -3.88
CA GLY A 265 3.58 15.65 -3.46
C GLY A 265 2.75 16.77 -2.82
N SER A 266 3.38 17.49 -1.91
CA SER A 266 2.81 18.68 -1.26
C SER A 266 2.92 19.91 -2.15
N THR A 267 2.38 21.04 -1.67
CA THR A 267 2.59 22.35 -2.32
C THR A 267 4.08 22.75 -2.33
N ALA A 268 4.83 22.38 -1.29
CA ALA A 268 6.26 22.68 -1.18
C ALA A 268 7.13 21.76 -2.06
N THR A 269 6.71 20.50 -2.21
CA THR A 269 7.38 19.48 -3.03
C THR A 269 6.36 18.84 -3.97
N PRO A 270 5.94 19.54 -5.04
CA PRO A 270 4.84 19.08 -5.86
C PRO A 270 5.22 17.84 -6.67
N SER A 271 4.23 16.98 -6.87
CA SER A 271 4.34 15.94 -7.90
C SER A 271 4.50 16.57 -9.27
N PRO A 272 5.15 15.89 -10.21
CA PRO A 272 5.24 16.38 -11.59
C PRO A 272 3.83 16.55 -12.18
N THR A 273 3.78 17.21 -13.32
CA THR A 273 2.57 17.35 -14.13
C THR A 273 2.74 16.61 -15.45
N GLY A 274 1.63 16.33 -16.13
CA GLY A 274 1.63 15.71 -17.44
C GLY A 274 1.78 14.19 -17.40
N THR A 275 2.28 13.65 -18.52
CA THR A 275 2.38 12.20 -18.73
C THR A 275 3.84 11.78 -18.81
N HIS A 276 4.17 10.72 -18.11
CA HIS A 276 5.48 10.09 -18.08
C HIS A 276 5.33 8.60 -18.40
N THR A 277 6.44 7.89 -18.57
CA THR A 277 6.45 6.45 -18.84
C THR A 277 7.22 5.70 -17.77
N VAL A 278 6.86 4.42 -17.56
CA VAL A 278 7.60 3.51 -16.69
C VAL A 278 8.88 3.08 -17.38
N GLU A 279 10.04 3.39 -16.79
CA GLU A 279 11.36 3.10 -17.35
C GLU A 279 12.04 1.92 -16.65
N VAL A 280 11.87 1.82 -15.33
CA VAL A 280 12.53 0.80 -14.52
C VAL A 280 11.60 0.27 -13.43
N LYS A 281 11.74 -1.02 -13.12
CA LYS A 281 10.98 -1.70 -12.06
C LYS A 281 11.96 -2.47 -11.18
N VAL A 282 12.01 -2.13 -9.90
CA VAL A 282 12.93 -2.74 -8.92
C VAL A 282 12.14 -3.29 -7.74
N HIS A 283 12.38 -4.54 -7.40
CA HIS A 283 11.95 -5.17 -6.17
C HIS A 283 13.08 -5.09 -5.14
N GLU A 284 12.77 -4.70 -3.92
CA GLU A 284 13.74 -4.48 -2.84
C GLU A 284 14.87 -3.50 -3.20
N PRO A 285 14.52 -2.24 -3.56
CA PRO A 285 15.51 -1.25 -3.95
C PRO A 285 16.38 -0.78 -2.78
N ASN A 286 17.61 -0.42 -3.07
CA ASN A 286 18.37 0.49 -2.21
C ASN A 286 17.77 1.89 -2.31
N TYR A 287 18.03 2.71 -1.30
CA TYR A 287 17.69 4.13 -1.33
C TYR A 287 18.98 4.97 -1.15
N THR A 288 19.28 5.82 -2.14
CA THR A 288 20.40 6.75 -2.04
C THR A 288 19.90 8.09 -1.49
N TYR A 289 20.32 8.41 -0.29
CA TYR A 289 20.13 9.73 0.30
C TYR A 289 21.30 10.63 -0.06
N THR A 290 21.00 11.88 -0.43
CA THR A 290 22.03 12.91 -0.63
C THR A 290 21.84 14.02 0.39
N GLY A 291 22.84 14.24 1.23
CA GLY A 291 22.85 15.29 2.22
C GLY A 291 23.01 16.68 1.59
N ASN A 292 22.78 17.73 2.39
CA ASN A 292 22.93 19.11 1.95
C ASN A 292 24.38 19.50 1.56
N ASP A 293 25.34 18.79 2.12
CA ASP A 293 26.77 18.92 1.85
C ASP A 293 27.24 18.10 0.64
N GLY A 294 26.30 17.39 -0.05
CA GLY A 294 26.58 16.49 -1.15
C GLY A 294 27.03 15.09 -0.73
N SER A 295 27.13 14.81 0.58
CA SER A 295 27.41 13.46 1.07
C SER A 295 26.31 12.49 0.64
N LYS A 296 26.68 11.22 0.38
CA LYS A 296 25.75 10.19 -0.02
C LYS A 296 25.72 9.06 1.01
N ALA A 297 24.52 8.63 1.37
CA ALA A 297 24.29 7.47 2.19
C ALA A 297 23.40 6.46 1.41
N ILE A 298 23.87 5.23 1.25
CA ILE A 298 23.11 4.17 0.59
C ILE A 298 22.43 3.34 1.66
N ILE A 299 21.11 3.50 1.77
CA ILE A 299 20.29 2.77 2.72
C ILE A 299 19.94 1.42 2.11
N PRO A 300 20.17 0.29 2.81
CA PRO A 300 19.98 -1.05 2.27
C PRO A 300 18.48 -1.36 2.02
N PRO A 301 18.20 -2.42 1.24
CA PRO A 301 16.82 -2.85 0.97
C PRO A 301 16.10 -3.35 2.22
N GLY A 302 14.78 -3.45 2.10
CA GLY A 302 13.88 -4.06 3.07
C GLY A 302 12.56 -3.32 3.20
N PRO A 303 11.59 -3.89 3.92
CA PRO A 303 10.24 -3.31 4.04
C PRO A 303 10.25 -1.92 4.67
N ASN A 304 11.19 -1.64 5.58
CA ASN A 304 11.34 -0.35 6.25
C ASN A 304 12.32 0.62 5.55
N ASN A 305 12.72 0.31 4.30
CA ASN A 305 13.43 1.28 3.46
C ASN A 305 12.53 2.50 3.18
N PRO A 306 13.09 3.72 3.06
CA PRO A 306 12.30 4.93 2.75
C PRO A 306 11.37 4.82 1.53
N VAL A 307 11.71 3.99 0.55
CA VAL A 307 10.87 3.69 -0.63
C VAL A 307 10.21 2.31 -0.54
N GLY A 308 10.25 1.67 0.61
CA GLY A 308 9.65 0.35 0.85
C GLY A 308 10.26 -0.75 -0.01
N LEU A 309 9.41 -1.72 -0.38
CA LEU A 309 9.81 -2.91 -1.14
C LEU A 309 9.84 -2.73 -2.66
N VAL A 310 9.44 -1.56 -3.17
CA VAL A 310 9.24 -1.35 -4.61
C VAL A 310 9.68 0.03 -5.04
N TRP A 311 10.37 0.08 -6.19
CA TRP A 311 10.58 1.29 -6.95
C TRP A 311 10.19 1.08 -8.41
N ILE A 312 9.24 1.88 -8.91
CA ILE A 312 8.85 1.95 -10.31
C ILE A 312 9.24 3.35 -10.79
N GLY A 313 10.41 3.45 -11.42
CA GLY A 313 10.98 4.71 -11.88
C GLY A 313 10.35 5.20 -13.17
N LEU A 314 10.18 6.52 -13.29
CA LEU A 314 9.54 7.17 -14.41
C LEU A 314 10.56 7.81 -15.37
N SER A 315 10.14 8.13 -16.58
CA SER A 315 10.93 8.89 -17.57
C SER A 315 11.38 10.27 -17.06
N LYS A 316 10.71 10.81 -16.04
CA LYS A 316 11.21 11.96 -15.31
C LYS A 316 12.20 11.50 -14.23
N PRO A 317 13.48 11.88 -14.32
CA PRO A 317 14.48 11.47 -13.32
C PRO A 317 14.07 11.80 -11.89
N SER A 318 14.40 10.91 -10.96
CA SER A 318 14.12 11.04 -9.52
C SER A 318 12.64 10.95 -9.12
N TYR A 319 11.73 10.66 -10.05
CA TYR A 319 10.32 10.45 -9.74
C TYR A 319 9.91 9.00 -9.98
N GLY A 320 9.03 8.51 -9.13
CA GLY A 320 8.58 7.12 -9.20
C GLY A 320 7.31 6.85 -8.41
N ILE A 321 6.85 5.61 -8.55
CA ILE A 321 5.83 5.00 -7.71
C ILE A 321 6.56 4.01 -6.80
N HIS A 322 6.32 4.07 -5.49
CA HIS A 322 7.08 3.26 -4.56
C HIS A 322 6.27 2.84 -3.33
N GLY A 323 6.77 1.85 -2.61
CA GLY A 323 6.22 1.41 -1.33
C GLY A 323 6.46 2.39 -0.18
N SER A 324 6.06 2.00 1.01
CA SER A 324 6.22 2.81 2.22
C SER A 324 6.49 1.93 3.43
N PRO A 325 7.41 2.34 4.32
CA PRO A 325 7.63 1.66 5.59
C PRO A 325 6.48 1.83 6.58
N ASP A 326 5.60 2.80 6.34
CA ASP A 326 4.50 3.10 7.25
C ASP A 326 3.17 3.18 6.49
N PRO A 327 2.42 2.08 6.43
CA PRO A 327 1.13 2.04 5.75
C PRO A 327 0.08 2.98 6.36
N ALA A 328 0.22 3.34 7.65
CA ALA A 328 -0.72 4.24 8.32
C ALA A 328 -0.61 5.70 7.83
N ARG A 329 0.51 6.05 7.19
CA ARG A 329 0.74 7.42 6.67
C ARG A 329 0.25 7.63 5.24
N ILE A 330 -0.19 6.59 4.56
CA ILE A 330 -0.77 6.73 3.22
C ILE A 330 -2.00 7.65 3.27
N SER A 331 -2.03 8.66 2.41
CA SER A 331 -3.05 9.73 2.36
C SER A 331 -3.12 10.64 3.60
N ARG A 332 -2.14 10.57 4.49
CA ARG A 332 -2.09 11.40 5.70
C ARG A 332 -0.88 12.32 5.77
N GLN A 333 0.14 12.05 4.98
CA GLN A 333 1.37 12.82 4.96
C GLN A 333 1.83 13.03 3.52
N ALA A 334 2.15 14.27 3.15
CA ALA A 334 2.67 14.58 1.82
C ALA A 334 3.99 13.86 1.51
N SER A 335 4.22 13.55 0.25
CA SER A 335 5.49 13.02 -0.25
C SER A 335 6.39 14.15 -0.78
N ALA A 336 7.63 13.82 -1.13
CA ALA A 336 8.55 14.71 -1.83
C ALA A 336 8.31 14.73 -3.37
N GLY A 337 7.07 14.49 -3.80
CA GLY A 337 6.66 14.51 -5.20
C GLY A 337 6.40 13.14 -5.82
N CYS A 338 6.94 12.07 -5.26
CA CYS A 338 6.68 10.69 -5.70
C CYS A 338 5.27 10.21 -5.31
N ILE A 339 4.83 9.17 -5.99
CA ILE A 339 3.58 8.45 -5.67
C ILE A 339 3.91 7.36 -4.66
N ARG A 340 3.37 7.47 -3.43
CA ARG A 340 3.62 6.53 -2.35
C ARG A 340 2.43 5.63 -2.13
N LEU A 341 2.66 4.32 -2.11
CA LEU A 341 1.69 3.27 -1.84
C LEU A 341 2.07 2.49 -0.57
N THR A 342 1.16 1.67 -0.05
CA THR A 342 1.58 0.60 0.88
C THR A 342 2.53 -0.36 0.17
N ASN A 343 3.35 -1.10 0.92
CA ASN A 343 4.23 -2.10 0.32
C ASN A 343 3.45 -3.15 -0.48
N TRP A 344 2.33 -3.64 0.04
CA TRP A 344 1.53 -4.66 -0.67
C TRP A 344 0.83 -4.12 -1.92
N ASP A 345 0.34 -2.88 -1.92
CA ASP A 345 -0.23 -2.25 -3.11
C ASP A 345 0.85 -2.01 -4.17
N ALA A 346 2.03 -1.58 -3.75
CA ALA A 346 3.17 -1.40 -4.63
C ALA A 346 3.65 -2.74 -5.25
N LEU A 347 3.68 -3.82 -4.46
CA LEU A 347 3.99 -5.17 -4.93
C LEU A 347 2.92 -5.69 -5.91
N ALA A 348 1.64 -5.46 -5.61
CA ALA A 348 0.54 -5.81 -6.51
C ALA A 348 0.70 -5.11 -7.88
N LEU A 349 0.98 -3.80 -7.86
CA LEU A 349 1.19 -3.02 -9.08
C LEU A 349 2.47 -3.46 -9.82
N LEU A 350 3.57 -3.67 -9.11
CA LEU A 350 4.85 -4.13 -9.70
C LEU A 350 4.69 -5.40 -10.52
N GLY A 351 3.85 -6.32 -10.03
CA GLY A 351 3.60 -7.61 -10.69
C GLY A 351 2.86 -7.51 -12.02
N VAL A 352 2.16 -6.41 -12.29
CA VAL A 352 1.26 -6.29 -13.45
C VAL A 352 1.48 -5.05 -14.31
N ILE A 353 2.17 -4.01 -13.81
CA ILE A 353 2.45 -2.82 -14.62
C ILE A 353 3.46 -3.13 -15.71
N GLN A 354 3.16 -2.69 -16.93
CA GLN A 354 4.00 -2.92 -18.09
C GLN A 354 5.15 -1.91 -18.16
N ASN A 355 6.30 -2.34 -18.70
CA ASN A 355 7.34 -1.40 -19.11
C ASN A 355 6.78 -0.46 -20.17
N GLY A 356 7.10 0.82 -20.11
CA GLY A 356 6.54 1.82 -20.99
C GLY A 356 5.09 2.21 -20.70
N ALA A 357 4.46 1.64 -19.66
CA ALA A 357 3.13 2.06 -19.23
C ALA A 357 3.11 3.58 -18.95
N THR A 358 2.03 4.25 -19.32
CA THR A 358 1.89 5.69 -19.09
C THR A 358 1.50 5.99 -17.66
N VAL A 359 2.08 7.07 -17.12
CA VAL A 359 1.82 7.57 -15.76
C VAL A 359 1.41 9.03 -15.87
N GLU A 360 0.14 9.32 -15.66
CA GLU A 360 -0.43 10.65 -15.71
C GLU A 360 -0.58 11.23 -14.31
N PHE A 361 -0.27 12.51 -14.15
CA PHE A 361 -0.52 13.28 -12.93
C PHE A 361 -1.61 14.33 -13.20
N LYS A 362 -2.71 14.25 -12.42
CA LYS A 362 -3.86 15.16 -12.50
C LYS A 362 -4.06 15.95 -11.22
#